data_6d5158ad9de3b2518de8c4beb1a8a9f1
#
_entry.id   6d5158ad9de3b2518de8c4beb1a8a9f1
#
_cell.length_a   1.000
_cell.length_b   1.000
_cell.length_c   1.000
_cell.angle_alpha   90.00
_cell.angle_beta   90.00
_cell.angle_gamma   90.00
#
_symmetry.space_group_name_H-M   'P 1'
#
loop_
_entity.id
_entity.type
_entity.pdbx_description
1 polymer ?
#
loop_
_entity_poly.entity_id
_entity_poly.type
_entity_poly.pdbx_seq_one_letter_code
_entity_poly.pdbx_strand_id
1 'polypeptide(L)'
;MSKIQRSEHNHVGFTPKSVLIVGYSYDAPQVAHEVADYLRSRGITSSILSTDPWNEPPGACSASVIDEARSTASSSDLIIVLGGDGSFLRGTDLAHGADIPIIGINMGHVGFLAELEADNIWNALDRLISGDFTVEERMTIDVGVVSDNRVRT
;
A
#
# COMPACT_ATOMS: atom_id res chain seq x y z
N MET A 1 35.91 1.12 -7.99
CA MET A 1 34.75 0.20 -7.94
C MET A 1 34.25 0.12 -6.52
N SER A 2 33.22 0.89 -6.19
CA SER A 2 32.61 0.89 -4.86
C SER A 2 31.69 -0.32 -4.77
N LYS A 3 31.97 -1.23 -3.82
CA LYS A 3 31.09 -2.33 -3.46
C LYS A 3 29.86 -1.71 -2.79
N ILE A 4 28.70 -1.79 -3.47
CA ILE A 4 27.42 -1.56 -2.82
C ILE A 4 27.25 -2.71 -1.83
N GLN A 5 27.46 -2.43 -0.54
CA GLN A 5 27.06 -3.34 0.53
C GLN A 5 25.53 -3.32 0.55
N ARG A 6 24.90 -4.40 0.08
CA ARG A 6 23.50 -4.68 0.41
C ARG A 6 23.45 -4.94 1.92
N SER A 7 22.93 -3.99 2.66
CA SER A 7 22.49 -4.26 4.02
C SER A 7 21.24 -5.12 3.91
N GLU A 8 21.37 -6.42 4.15
CA GLU A 8 20.24 -7.31 4.34
C GLU A 8 19.57 -6.96 5.68
N HIS A 9 18.73 -5.94 5.68
CA HIS A 9 17.82 -5.68 6.78
C HIS A 9 16.52 -6.43 6.49
N ASN A 10 16.56 -7.75 6.62
CA ASN A 10 15.35 -8.56 6.71
C ASN A 10 14.74 -8.31 8.09
N HIS A 11 13.79 -7.40 8.17
CA HIS A 11 12.96 -7.29 9.36
C HIS A 11 12.04 -8.51 9.44
N VAL A 12 12.10 -9.20 10.58
CA VAL A 12 11.18 -10.31 10.88
C VAL A 12 9.76 -9.76 10.93
N GLY A 13 8.79 -10.52 10.42
CA GLY A 13 7.39 -10.15 10.45
C GLY A 13 6.90 -9.82 11.85
N PHE A 14 5.90 -9.00 11.92
CA PHE A 14 5.20 -8.58 13.15
C PHE A 14 3.70 -8.86 13.00
N THR A 15 2.97 -8.93 14.08
CA THR A 15 1.51 -9.05 14.02
C THR A 15 0.89 -7.66 13.94
N PRO A 16 0.29 -7.24 12.80
CA PRO A 16 -0.33 -5.94 12.68
C PRO A 16 -1.57 -5.85 13.59
N LYS A 17 -1.83 -4.69 14.18
CA LYS A 17 -3.03 -4.39 14.97
C LYS A 17 -4.01 -3.52 14.20
N SER A 18 -3.49 -2.73 13.26
CA SER A 18 -4.25 -1.84 12.40
C SER A 18 -3.78 -1.95 10.96
N VAL A 19 -4.72 -2.07 10.03
CA VAL A 19 -4.44 -2.26 8.61
C VAL A 19 -5.24 -1.27 7.78
N LEU A 20 -4.58 -0.56 6.86
CA LEU A 20 -5.24 0.19 5.82
C LEU A 20 -5.36 -0.67 4.55
N ILE A 21 -6.57 -0.84 4.06
CA ILE A 21 -6.87 -1.54 2.81
C ILE A 21 -7.11 -0.49 1.74
N VAL A 22 -6.32 -0.53 0.68
CA VAL A 22 -6.40 0.38 -0.47
C VAL A 22 -6.90 -0.41 -1.67
N GLY A 23 -8.04 -0.01 -2.25
CA GLY A 23 -8.62 -0.71 -3.39
C GLY A 23 -9.35 0.24 -4.32
N TYR A 24 -8.71 0.63 -5.43
CA TYR A 24 -9.24 1.59 -6.40
C TYR A 24 -9.79 0.94 -7.68
N SER A 25 -9.61 -0.36 -7.88
CA SER A 25 -10.14 -1.06 -9.05
C SER A 25 -11.62 -1.42 -8.88
N TYR A 26 -12.31 -1.70 -10.00
CA TYR A 26 -13.76 -1.97 -10.01
C TYR A 26 -14.20 -3.11 -9.08
N ASP A 27 -13.41 -4.18 -9.01
CA ASP A 27 -13.71 -5.36 -8.17
C ASP A 27 -13.13 -5.27 -6.76
N ALA A 28 -12.25 -4.32 -6.50
CA ALA A 28 -11.57 -4.17 -5.22
C ALA A 28 -12.49 -3.83 -4.04
N PRO A 29 -13.57 -3.04 -4.17
CA PRO A 29 -14.41 -2.69 -3.03
C PRO A 29 -15.06 -3.90 -2.34
N GLN A 30 -15.54 -4.88 -3.10
CA GLN A 30 -16.12 -6.08 -2.50
C GLN A 30 -15.07 -6.89 -1.75
N VAL A 31 -13.94 -7.17 -2.38
CA VAL A 31 -12.82 -7.90 -1.78
C VAL A 31 -12.24 -7.15 -0.58
N ALA A 32 -12.18 -5.82 -0.63
CA ALA A 32 -11.74 -4.99 0.48
C ALA A 32 -12.62 -5.16 1.73
N HIS A 33 -13.94 -5.24 1.54
CA HIS A 33 -14.87 -5.50 2.64
C HIS A 33 -14.69 -6.91 3.21
N GLU A 34 -14.55 -7.93 2.36
CA GLU A 34 -14.29 -9.31 2.80
C GLU A 34 -12.99 -9.42 3.58
N VAL A 35 -11.92 -8.77 3.10
CA VAL A 35 -10.62 -8.68 3.80
C VAL A 35 -10.77 -7.97 5.14
N ALA A 36 -11.48 -6.84 5.17
CA ALA A 36 -11.71 -6.09 6.41
C ALA A 36 -12.48 -6.91 7.45
N ASP A 37 -13.52 -7.64 7.02
CA ASP A 37 -14.30 -8.50 7.92
C ASP A 37 -13.46 -9.66 8.44
N TYR A 38 -12.62 -10.24 7.57
CA TYR A 38 -11.70 -11.30 7.97
C TYR A 38 -10.69 -10.82 9.02
N LEU A 39 -10.04 -9.68 8.80
CA LEU A 39 -9.09 -9.08 9.75
C LEU A 39 -9.78 -8.75 11.08
N ARG A 40 -10.98 -8.17 11.02
CA ARG A 40 -11.77 -7.82 12.20
C ARG A 40 -12.14 -9.04 13.02
N SER A 41 -12.47 -10.18 12.38
CA SER A 41 -12.74 -11.45 13.05
C SER A 41 -11.54 -11.99 13.85
N ARG A 42 -10.34 -11.54 13.52
CA ARG A 42 -9.06 -11.87 14.19
C ARG A 42 -8.58 -10.78 15.15
N GLY A 43 -9.42 -9.77 15.43
CA GLY A 43 -9.11 -8.69 16.36
C GLY A 43 -8.22 -7.58 15.79
N ILE A 44 -8.06 -7.52 14.46
CA ILE A 44 -7.28 -6.50 13.78
C ILE A 44 -8.21 -5.38 13.30
N THR A 45 -7.91 -4.15 13.65
CA THR A 45 -8.64 -2.98 13.17
C THR A 45 -8.31 -2.74 11.69
N SER A 46 -9.32 -2.43 10.88
CA SER A 46 -9.12 -2.14 9.46
C SER A 46 -9.89 -0.92 9.01
N SER A 47 -9.26 -0.13 8.15
CA SER A 47 -9.87 0.98 7.41
C SER A 47 -9.79 0.70 5.92
N ILE A 48 -10.78 1.15 5.13
CA ILE A 48 -10.81 0.95 3.69
C ILE A 48 -10.75 2.30 3.01
N LEU A 49 -9.83 2.43 2.06
CA LEU A 49 -9.73 3.56 1.14
C LEU A 49 -10.08 3.06 -0.27
N SER A 50 -11.31 3.28 -0.69
CA SER A 50 -11.86 2.83 -1.98
C SER A 50 -11.90 3.92 -3.04
N THR A 51 -11.80 5.19 -2.64
CA THR A 51 -11.76 6.33 -3.55
C THR A 51 -10.31 6.72 -3.81
N ASP A 52 -9.92 6.76 -5.08
CA ASP A 52 -8.60 7.21 -5.50
C ASP A 52 -8.50 8.74 -5.36
N PRO A 53 -7.76 9.25 -4.37
CA PRO A 53 -7.70 10.69 -4.13
C PRO A 53 -7.00 11.47 -5.26
N TRP A 54 -6.28 10.79 -6.16
CA TRP A 54 -5.61 11.42 -7.30
C TRP A 54 -6.42 11.37 -8.60
N ASN A 55 -7.52 10.61 -8.65
CA ASN A 55 -8.36 10.43 -9.84
C ASN A 55 -9.69 11.18 -9.75
N GLU A 56 -9.82 12.11 -8.84
CA GLU A 56 -10.98 12.99 -8.71
C GLU A 56 -11.00 14.04 -9.85
N PRO A 57 -12.17 14.51 -10.29
CA PRO A 57 -12.27 15.58 -11.27
C PRO A 57 -11.52 16.83 -10.82
N PRO A 58 -10.95 17.64 -11.74
CA PRO A 58 -10.29 18.88 -11.40
C PRO A 58 -11.17 19.77 -10.50
N GLY A 59 -10.72 20.03 -9.27
CA GLY A 59 -11.43 20.81 -8.27
C GLY A 59 -12.16 20.01 -7.19
N ALA A 60 -12.28 18.69 -7.31
CA ALA A 60 -12.90 17.84 -6.29
C ALA A 60 -11.86 17.27 -5.30
N CYS A 61 -10.63 17.01 -5.75
CA CYS A 61 -9.55 16.59 -4.86
C CYS A 61 -8.98 17.81 -4.14
N SER A 62 -9.41 18.03 -2.92
CA SER A 62 -8.73 18.99 -2.06
C SER A 62 -7.49 18.35 -1.45
N ALA A 63 -6.43 19.12 -1.22
CA ALA A 63 -5.25 18.67 -0.48
C ALA A 63 -5.64 17.98 0.84
N SER A 64 -6.77 18.38 1.44
CA SER A 64 -7.31 17.78 2.66
C SER A 64 -7.67 16.30 2.54
N VAL A 65 -8.15 15.83 1.37
CA VAL A 65 -8.49 14.42 1.16
C VAL A 65 -7.23 13.55 1.11
N ILE A 66 -6.19 14.04 0.44
CA ILE A 66 -4.88 13.36 0.40
C ILE A 66 -4.25 13.35 1.79
N ASP A 67 -4.31 14.45 2.52
CA ASP A 67 -3.77 14.57 3.87
C ASP A 67 -4.51 13.65 4.85
N GLU A 68 -5.83 13.49 4.72
CA GLU A 68 -6.60 12.54 5.52
C GLU A 68 -6.22 11.09 5.19
N ALA A 69 -6.06 10.75 3.91
CA ALA A 69 -5.62 9.44 3.49
C ALA A 69 -4.20 9.11 4.02
N ARG A 70 -3.28 10.05 3.96
CA ARG A 70 -1.93 9.92 4.52
C ARG A 70 -1.95 9.82 6.05
N SER A 71 -2.81 10.56 6.72
CA SER A 71 -2.99 10.47 8.17
C SER A 71 -3.50 9.10 8.57
N THR A 72 -4.47 8.55 7.83
CA THR A 72 -4.98 7.20 8.05
C THR A 72 -3.89 6.15 7.81
N ALA A 73 -3.11 6.30 6.73
CA ALA A 73 -1.97 5.44 6.47
C ALA A 73 -0.97 5.49 7.63
N SER A 74 -0.56 6.69 8.07
CA SER A 74 0.42 6.87 9.14
C SER A 74 -0.01 6.30 10.50
N SER A 75 -1.31 6.10 10.71
CA SER A 75 -1.85 5.47 11.92
C SER A 75 -2.04 3.96 11.81
N SER A 76 -1.67 3.37 10.67
CA SER A 76 -1.77 1.94 10.41
C SER A 76 -0.41 1.25 10.55
N ASP A 77 -0.40 -0.03 10.88
CA ASP A 77 0.80 -0.85 11.00
C ASP A 77 1.19 -1.51 9.68
N LEU A 78 0.23 -1.61 8.75
CA LEU A 78 0.40 -2.27 7.46
C LEU A 78 -0.58 -1.68 6.44
N ILE A 79 -0.16 -1.56 5.19
CA ILE A 79 -1.03 -1.23 4.06
C ILE A 79 -1.19 -2.46 3.16
N ILE A 80 -2.42 -2.85 2.88
CA ILE A 80 -2.76 -3.87 1.88
C ILE A 80 -3.34 -3.17 0.66
N VAL A 81 -2.71 -3.32 -0.49
CA VAL A 81 -3.21 -2.78 -1.77
C VAL A 81 -3.86 -3.88 -2.58
N LEU A 82 -5.12 -3.69 -2.93
CA LEU A 82 -5.89 -4.55 -3.81
C LEU A 82 -5.95 -3.91 -5.20
N GLY A 83 -5.22 -4.46 -6.17
CA GLY A 83 -5.17 -3.91 -7.52
C GLY A 83 -3.90 -4.26 -8.26
N GLY A 84 -3.62 -3.57 -9.36
CA GLY A 84 -2.40 -3.69 -10.13
C GLY A 84 -1.31 -2.70 -9.74
N ASP A 85 -0.28 -2.59 -10.57
CA ASP A 85 0.90 -1.74 -10.33
C ASP A 85 0.55 -0.27 -10.06
N GLY A 86 -0.43 0.29 -10.78
CA GLY A 86 -0.87 1.67 -10.57
C GLY A 86 -1.45 1.90 -9.16
N SER A 87 -2.26 0.97 -8.67
CA SER A 87 -2.80 1.03 -7.31
C SER A 87 -1.68 0.86 -6.26
N PHE A 88 -0.71 -0.02 -6.54
CA PHE A 88 0.43 -0.23 -5.67
C PHE A 88 1.28 1.04 -5.52
N LEU A 89 1.58 1.72 -6.64
CA LEU A 89 2.32 3.00 -6.61
C LEU A 89 1.59 4.07 -5.79
N ARG A 90 0.27 4.13 -5.87
CA ARG A 90 -0.52 5.06 -5.04
C ARG A 90 -0.50 4.68 -3.56
N GLY A 91 -0.55 3.39 -3.24
CA GLY A 91 -0.34 2.91 -1.87
C GLY A 91 1.04 3.29 -1.34
N THR A 92 2.07 3.19 -2.18
CA THR A 92 3.45 3.60 -1.83
C THR A 92 3.54 5.10 -1.55
N ASP A 93 2.83 5.95 -2.31
CA ASP A 93 2.77 7.38 -2.04
C ASP A 93 2.09 7.70 -0.70
N LEU A 94 1.07 6.93 -0.31
CA LEU A 94 0.45 7.05 1.03
C LEU A 94 1.39 6.64 2.16
N ALA A 95 2.24 5.62 1.93
CA ALA A 95 3.22 5.14 2.90
C ALA A 95 4.46 6.05 2.99
N HIS A 96 4.64 6.97 2.02
CA HIS A 96 5.83 7.80 1.93
C HIS A 96 6.09 8.60 3.22
N GLY A 97 7.28 8.41 3.78
CA GLY A 97 7.72 9.10 5.00
C GLY A 97 7.14 8.55 6.32
N ALA A 98 6.38 7.46 6.28
CA ALA A 98 5.76 6.87 7.47
C ALA A 98 6.37 5.51 7.90
N ASP A 99 7.34 4.98 7.16
CA ASP A 99 8.00 3.68 7.41
C ASP A 99 7.01 2.51 7.62
N ILE A 100 5.91 2.51 6.86
CA ILE A 100 4.86 1.51 6.97
C ILE A 100 5.06 0.47 5.87
N PRO A 101 5.12 -0.82 6.21
CA PRO A 101 5.18 -1.88 5.20
C PRO A 101 3.92 -1.92 4.36
N ILE A 102 4.10 -2.25 3.10
CA ILE A 102 3.04 -2.34 2.10
C ILE A 102 3.10 -3.69 1.39
N ILE A 103 1.96 -4.29 1.16
CA ILE A 103 1.82 -5.52 0.38
C ILE A 103 0.79 -5.33 -0.73
N GLY A 104 1.12 -5.75 -1.93
CA GLY A 104 0.24 -5.72 -3.09
C GLY A 104 -0.38 -7.08 -3.38
N ILE A 105 -1.70 -7.09 -3.59
CA ILE A 105 -2.45 -8.26 -4.04
C ILE A 105 -3.04 -7.92 -5.41
N ASN A 106 -2.60 -8.65 -6.42
CA ASN A 106 -3.03 -8.44 -7.80
C ASN A 106 -4.46 -8.94 -8.00
N MET A 107 -5.34 -8.06 -8.49
CA MET A 107 -6.77 -8.36 -8.67
C MET A 107 -7.14 -8.76 -10.11
N GLY A 108 -6.19 -9.01 -11.00
CA GLY A 108 -6.57 -9.45 -12.34
C GLY A 108 -5.46 -9.56 -13.37
N HIS A 109 -4.62 -8.58 -13.57
CA HIS A 109 -3.58 -8.61 -14.59
C HIS A 109 -2.21 -8.73 -13.93
N VAL A 110 -1.40 -9.67 -14.39
CA VAL A 110 -0.03 -9.86 -13.91
C VAL A 110 0.72 -8.53 -13.97
N GLY A 111 1.05 -8.01 -12.77
CA GLY A 111 1.88 -6.83 -12.60
C GLY A 111 3.31 -7.21 -12.20
N PHE A 112 4.17 -6.22 -12.06
CA PHE A 112 5.56 -6.41 -11.61
C PHE A 112 5.74 -6.07 -10.12
N LEU A 113 4.81 -5.34 -9.53
CA LEU A 113 4.92 -4.80 -8.15
C LEU A 113 4.10 -5.58 -7.13
N ALA A 114 2.94 -6.13 -7.52
CA ALA A 114 2.13 -6.95 -6.63
C ALA A 114 2.76 -8.33 -6.45
N GLU A 115 2.93 -8.76 -5.21
CA GLU A 115 3.62 -10.01 -4.88
C GLU A 115 2.69 -11.21 -4.80
N LEU A 116 1.39 -10.99 -4.69
CA LEU A 116 0.39 -12.02 -4.50
C LEU A 116 -0.72 -11.92 -5.54
N GLU A 117 -1.30 -13.08 -5.87
CA GLU A 117 -2.50 -13.16 -6.69
C GLU A 117 -3.75 -13.32 -5.80
N ALA A 118 -4.89 -12.86 -6.30
CA ALA A 118 -6.17 -12.88 -5.57
C ALA A 118 -6.55 -14.28 -5.05
N ASP A 119 -6.21 -15.34 -5.78
CA ASP A 119 -6.50 -16.72 -5.39
C ASP A 119 -5.81 -17.15 -4.09
N ASN A 120 -4.72 -16.47 -3.72
CA ASN A 120 -3.94 -16.77 -2.52
C ASN A 120 -4.17 -15.80 -1.36
N ILE A 121 -5.14 -14.89 -1.49
CA ILE A 121 -5.36 -13.80 -0.52
C ILE A 121 -5.56 -14.31 0.92
N TRP A 122 -6.36 -15.34 1.12
CA TRP A 122 -6.69 -15.84 2.46
C TRP A 122 -5.49 -16.46 3.15
N ASN A 123 -4.71 -17.26 2.42
CA ASN A 123 -3.46 -17.82 2.94
C ASN A 123 -2.44 -16.72 3.27
N ALA A 124 -2.33 -15.71 2.42
CA ALA A 124 -1.48 -14.56 2.69
C ALA A 124 -1.89 -13.80 3.95
N LEU A 125 -3.19 -13.57 4.13
CA LEU A 125 -3.72 -12.93 5.34
C LEU A 125 -3.43 -13.75 6.60
N ASP A 126 -3.57 -15.07 6.55
CA ASP A 126 -3.22 -15.94 7.69
C ASP A 126 -1.74 -15.82 8.07
N ARG A 127 -0.86 -15.75 7.08
CA ARG A 127 0.58 -15.54 7.30
C ARG A 127 0.87 -14.14 7.85
N LEU A 128 0.22 -13.10 7.32
CA LEU A 128 0.35 -11.74 7.83
C LEU A 128 -0.09 -11.63 9.30
N ILE A 129 -1.22 -12.26 9.65
CA ILE A 129 -1.75 -12.25 11.01
C ILE A 129 -0.83 -13.00 11.98
N SER A 130 -0.23 -14.10 11.52
CA SER A 130 0.73 -14.87 12.34
C SER A 130 2.12 -14.26 12.43
N GLY A 131 2.41 -13.20 11.66
CA GLY A 131 3.74 -12.60 11.57
C GLY A 131 4.73 -13.43 10.74
N ASP A 132 4.24 -14.40 9.96
CA ASP A 132 5.05 -15.25 9.09
C ASP A 132 5.32 -14.58 7.73
N PHE A 133 6.06 -13.49 7.74
CA PHE A 133 6.50 -12.75 6.55
C PHE A 133 7.80 -12.00 6.83
N THR A 134 8.44 -11.53 5.78
CA THR A 134 9.61 -10.65 5.86
C THR A 134 9.32 -9.34 5.16
N VAL A 135 9.86 -8.24 5.67
CA VAL A 135 9.78 -6.93 5.04
C VAL A 135 11.08 -6.65 4.31
N GLU A 136 10.98 -6.35 3.01
CA GLU A 136 12.09 -5.93 2.18
C GLU A 136 12.08 -4.41 2.02
N GLU A 137 13.17 -3.75 2.34
CA GLU A 137 13.33 -2.31 2.09
C GLU A 137 13.65 -2.07 0.62
N ARG A 138 12.91 -1.16 0.00
CA ARG A 138 13.13 -0.73 -1.39
C ARG A 138 13.38 0.76 -1.46
N MET A 139 14.41 1.14 -2.20
CA MET A 139 14.75 2.53 -2.44
C MET A 139 13.79 3.17 -3.44
N THR A 140 13.31 4.36 -3.14
CA THR A 140 12.60 5.24 -4.08
C THR A 140 13.48 6.41 -4.50
N ILE A 141 13.18 7.03 -5.62
CA ILE A 141 13.87 8.22 -6.12
C ILE A 141 12.85 9.31 -6.44
N ASP A 142 13.17 10.53 -6.02
CA ASP A 142 12.41 11.71 -6.42
C ASP A 142 12.97 12.25 -7.75
N VAL A 143 12.09 12.53 -8.69
CA VAL A 143 12.46 13.07 -9.99
C VAL A 143 11.81 14.43 -10.17
N GLY A 144 12.63 15.48 -10.26
CA GLY A 144 12.19 16.83 -10.60
C GLY A 144 12.43 17.14 -12.08
N VAL A 145 11.43 17.67 -12.77
CA VAL A 145 11.58 18.19 -14.14
C VAL A 145 11.70 19.71 -14.08
N VAL A 146 12.81 20.23 -14.60
CA VAL A 146 13.04 21.68 -14.74
C VAL A 146 12.66 22.08 -16.15
N SER A 147 11.62 22.88 -16.30
CA SER A 147 11.22 23.51 -17.56
C SER A 147 11.03 25.00 -17.34
N ASP A 148 11.62 25.84 -18.22
CA ASP A 148 11.48 27.29 -18.19
C ASP A 148 11.69 27.93 -16.79
N ASN A 149 12.74 27.52 -16.08
CA ASN A 149 13.07 27.98 -14.73
C ASN A 149 12.02 27.61 -13.64
N ARG A 150 11.13 26.66 -13.89
CA ARG A 150 10.20 26.11 -12.89
C ARG A 150 10.51 24.65 -12.63
N VAL A 151 10.64 24.29 -11.37
CA VAL A 151 10.75 22.90 -10.93
C VAL A 151 9.34 22.35 -10.73
N ARG A 152 9.00 21.23 -11.38
CA ARG A 152 7.81 20.44 -11.10
C ARG A 152 8.27 19.11 -10.51
N THR A 153 7.90 18.85 -9.31
CA THR A 153 8.05 17.56 -8.60
C THR A 153 6.77 16.78 -8.66
#